data_f12b737aec47b951055bacafe5411d9f
#
_entry.id   f12b737aec47b951055bacafe5411d9f
#
_cell.length_a   1.000
_cell.length_b   1.000
_cell.length_c   1.000
_cell.angle_alpha   90.00
_cell.angle_beta   90.00
_cell.angle_gamma   90.00
#
_symmetry.space_group_name_H-M   'P 1'
#
loop_
_entity.id
_entity.type
_entity.pdbx_description
1 polymer ?
#
loop_
_entity_poly.entity_id
_entity_poly.type
_entity_poly.pdbx_seq_one_letter_code
_entity_poly.pdbx_strand_id
1 'polypeptide(L)'
;GRLDARRTLKSLVADLRIVTNNCILVSKLNPWTSRVICGNRGSNQICSTEFVVWNPASLKTKGFLFMLAKSAKFIEYCTQGATGTSHSHRRINPELMMKFDFPYNSEIAIKFSLLIENIIVHLHNNIAQLKVLTEQRDELLPLLMNGQITIE
;
A
#
# COMPACT_ATOMS: atom_id res chain seq x y z
N GLY A 1 16.62 -5.89 25.48
CA GLY A 1 15.85 -6.87 24.76
C GLY A 1 16.58 -7.28 23.49
N ARG A 2 16.88 -8.56 23.36
CA ARG A 2 17.45 -9.11 22.11
C ARG A 2 16.42 -8.89 21.00
N LEU A 3 16.88 -8.36 19.86
CA LEU A 3 16.11 -8.38 18.62
C LEU A 3 15.77 -9.86 18.35
N ASP A 4 14.48 -10.16 18.25
CA ASP A 4 14.02 -11.49 17.84
C ASP A 4 14.68 -11.87 16.52
N ALA A 5 14.89 -13.18 16.34
CA ALA A 5 15.49 -13.73 15.14
C ALA A 5 14.82 -13.18 13.88
N ARG A 6 15.57 -13.09 12.78
CA ARG A 6 15.04 -12.72 11.46
C ARG A 6 13.76 -13.50 11.18
N ARG A 7 12.71 -12.79 10.83
CA ARG A 7 11.47 -13.41 10.37
C ARG A 7 11.26 -13.16 8.89
N THR A 8 10.75 -14.17 8.22
CA THR A 8 10.31 -14.05 6.83
C THR A 8 8.97 -13.32 6.79
N LEU A 9 8.79 -12.44 5.82
CA LEU A 9 7.56 -11.70 5.63
C LEU A 9 6.32 -12.61 5.60
N LYS A 10 6.43 -13.80 5.00
CA LYS A 10 5.36 -14.81 4.93
C LYS A 10 4.80 -15.20 6.30
N SER A 11 5.62 -15.20 7.36
CA SER A 11 5.18 -15.55 8.72
C SER A 11 4.31 -14.48 9.38
N LEU A 12 4.27 -13.26 8.84
CA LEU A 12 3.49 -12.13 9.36
C LEU A 12 2.23 -11.81 8.56
N VAL A 13 2.06 -12.41 7.39
CA VAL A 13 0.88 -12.23 6.53
C VAL A 13 0.18 -13.55 6.31
N ALA A 14 -1.17 -13.53 6.29
CA ALA A 14 -1.97 -14.70 6.00
C ALA A 14 -2.19 -14.85 4.48
N ASP A 15 -2.25 -16.09 4.01
CA ASP A 15 -2.49 -16.44 2.59
C ASP A 15 -3.98 -16.29 2.22
N LEU A 16 -4.50 -15.06 2.15
CA LEU A 16 -5.86 -14.80 1.69
C LEU A 16 -5.86 -13.83 0.49
N ARG A 17 -6.59 -14.22 -0.57
CA ARG A 17 -6.72 -13.45 -1.81
C ARG A 17 -7.86 -12.43 -1.81
N ILE A 18 -8.57 -12.23 -0.70
CA ILE A 18 -9.72 -11.34 -0.61
C ILE A 18 -9.23 -9.95 -0.21
N VAL A 19 -9.56 -8.96 -1.02
CA VAL A 19 -9.30 -7.54 -0.70
C VAL A 19 -10.27 -7.12 0.39
N THR A 20 -9.77 -7.06 1.62
CA THR A 20 -10.50 -6.57 2.78
C THR A 20 -10.00 -5.19 3.17
N ASN A 21 -10.77 -4.48 3.98
CA ASN A 21 -10.39 -3.17 4.54
C ASN A 21 -9.05 -3.17 5.30
N ASN A 22 -8.55 -4.34 5.64
CA ASN A 22 -7.38 -4.53 6.48
C ASN A 22 -6.15 -4.99 5.70
N CYS A 23 -6.27 -5.17 4.38
CA CYS A 23 -5.18 -5.64 3.54
C CYS A 23 -4.21 -4.51 3.14
N ILE A 24 -3.05 -4.92 2.68
CA ILE A 24 -2.05 -4.09 2.01
C ILE A 24 -1.85 -4.67 0.61
N LEU A 25 -1.97 -3.83 -0.42
CA LEU A 25 -1.75 -4.20 -1.80
C LEU A 25 -0.34 -3.79 -2.19
N VAL A 26 0.47 -4.75 -2.64
CA VAL A 26 1.85 -4.51 -3.09
C VAL A 26 1.96 -4.87 -4.56
N SER A 27 2.36 -3.92 -5.39
CA SER A 27 2.50 -4.16 -6.84
C SER A 27 3.66 -5.12 -7.14
N LYS A 28 3.39 -6.11 -7.98
CA LYS A 28 4.43 -6.96 -8.58
C LYS A 28 5.14 -6.25 -9.72
N LEU A 29 4.41 -5.39 -10.42
CA LEU A 29 4.88 -4.71 -11.62
C LEU A 29 5.77 -3.53 -11.25
N ASN A 30 6.94 -3.49 -11.85
CA ASN A 30 7.93 -2.43 -11.70
C ASN A 30 8.18 -2.06 -10.22
N PRO A 31 8.77 -2.95 -9.43
CA PRO A 31 8.87 -2.79 -7.96
C PRO A 31 9.50 -1.47 -7.53
N TRP A 32 10.41 -0.90 -8.33
CA TRP A 32 11.07 0.39 -8.06
C TRP A 32 10.10 1.58 -7.98
N THR A 33 8.88 1.46 -8.52
CA THR A 33 7.85 2.51 -8.41
C THR A 33 7.17 2.55 -7.05
N SER A 34 7.44 1.56 -6.17
CA SER A 34 6.92 1.48 -4.80
C SER A 34 5.39 1.68 -4.70
N ARG A 35 4.62 1.03 -5.58
CA ARG A 35 3.15 1.10 -5.52
C ARG A 35 2.61 0.20 -4.42
N VAL A 36 2.39 0.79 -3.27
CA VAL A 36 1.83 0.13 -2.09
C VAL A 36 0.59 0.88 -1.66
N ILE A 37 -0.53 0.17 -1.55
CA ILE A 37 -1.84 0.74 -1.20
C ILE A 37 -2.32 0.09 0.10
N CYS A 38 -2.76 0.90 1.04
CA CYS A 38 -3.41 0.44 2.25
C CYS A 38 -4.91 0.39 2.02
N GLY A 39 -5.55 -0.76 2.26
CA GLY A 39 -7.00 -0.92 2.11
C GLY A 39 -7.76 0.07 2.99
N ASN A 40 -8.85 0.64 2.45
CA ASN A 40 -9.68 1.63 3.12
C ASN A 40 -10.97 1.01 3.66
N ARG A 41 -11.44 1.50 4.81
CA ARG A 41 -12.72 1.08 5.40
C ARG A 41 -13.88 1.56 4.52
N GLY A 42 -14.81 0.68 4.20
CA GLY A 42 -16.10 1.02 3.59
C GLY A 42 -16.16 1.00 2.06
N SER A 43 -15.11 0.63 1.34
CA SER A 43 -15.16 0.47 -0.11
C SER A 43 -14.96 -0.98 -0.54
N ASN A 44 -15.83 -1.48 -1.42
CA ASN A 44 -15.60 -2.71 -2.17
C ASN A 44 -14.52 -2.42 -3.22
N GLN A 45 -13.26 -2.57 -2.84
CA GLN A 45 -12.14 -2.34 -3.75
C GLN A 45 -11.79 -3.63 -4.49
N ILE A 46 -11.68 -3.52 -5.80
CA ILE A 46 -11.18 -4.59 -6.66
C ILE A 46 -9.74 -4.22 -7.04
N CYS A 47 -8.80 -5.13 -6.87
CA CYS A 47 -7.43 -4.94 -7.33
C CYS A 47 -7.14 -5.76 -8.59
N SER A 48 -6.23 -5.24 -9.41
CA SER A 48 -5.68 -5.97 -10.55
C SER A 48 -4.86 -7.17 -10.06
N THR A 49 -4.74 -8.20 -10.89
CA THR A 49 -3.85 -9.36 -10.68
C THR A 49 -2.37 -8.99 -10.56
N GLU A 50 -2.01 -7.75 -10.90
CA GLU A 50 -0.66 -7.20 -10.73
C GLU A 50 -0.33 -6.86 -9.27
N PHE A 51 -1.29 -6.92 -8.36
CA PHE A 51 -1.05 -6.73 -6.94
C PHE A 51 -1.02 -8.06 -6.18
N VAL A 52 -0.12 -8.14 -5.21
CA VAL A 52 -0.15 -9.15 -4.16
C VAL A 52 -0.93 -8.56 -2.99
N VAL A 53 -1.91 -9.31 -2.50
CA VAL A 53 -2.72 -8.91 -1.34
C VAL A 53 -2.08 -9.48 -0.08
N TRP A 54 -1.59 -8.61 0.78
CA TRP A 54 -1.09 -9.00 2.08
C TRP A 54 -2.20 -8.81 3.12
N ASN A 55 -2.55 -9.90 3.80
CA ASN A 55 -3.44 -9.85 4.95
C ASN A 55 -2.60 -10.01 6.21
N PRO A 56 -2.42 -8.93 7.01
CA PRO A 56 -1.68 -9.03 8.25
C PRO A 56 -2.29 -10.09 9.18
N ALA A 57 -1.46 -10.97 9.74
CA ALA A 57 -1.91 -11.93 10.74
C ALA A 57 -2.40 -11.24 12.03
N SER A 58 -1.93 -10.03 12.31
CA SER A 58 -2.42 -9.13 13.35
C SER A 58 -2.61 -7.73 12.78
N LEU A 59 -3.79 -7.14 12.99
CA LEU A 59 -4.05 -5.75 12.61
C LEU A 59 -3.16 -4.75 13.33
N LYS A 60 -2.68 -5.10 14.52
CA LYS A 60 -1.75 -4.27 15.30
C LYS A 60 -0.40 -4.06 14.61
N THR A 61 -0.06 -4.86 13.60
CA THR A 61 1.19 -4.76 12.82
C THR A 61 0.99 -4.27 11.40
N LYS A 62 -0.23 -3.87 11.02
CA LYS A 62 -0.56 -3.42 9.66
C LYS A 62 0.28 -2.21 9.23
N GLY A 63 0.39 -1.19 10.08
CA GLY A 63 1.19 0.01 9.81
C GLY A 63 2.67 -0.31 9.58
N PHE A 64 3.23 -1.21 10.38
CA PHE A 64 4.60 -1.68 10.21
C PHE A 64 4.79 -2.37 8.84
N LEU A 65 3.92 -3.31 8.47
CA LEU A 65 3.99 -4.01 7.19
C LEU A 65 3.81 -3.07 5.99
N PHE A 66 2.94 -2.08 6.12
CA PHE A 66 2.76 -1.05 5.09
C PHE A 66 4.06 -0.26 4.85
N MET A 67 4.72 0.16 5.91
CA MET A 67 6.00 0.88 5.81
C MET A 67 7.16 -0.03 5.40
N LEU A 68 7.14 -1.30 5.83
CA LEU A 68 8.11 -2.30 5.36
C LEU A 68 8.06 -2.43 3.84
N ALA A 69 6.86 -2.55 3.26
CA ALA A 69 6.66 -2.64 1.81
C ALA A 69 7.12 -1.38 1.06
N LYS A 70 7.18 -0.22 1.73
CA LYS A 70 7.69 1.05 1.18
C LYS A 70 9.17 1.29 1.49
N SER A 71 9.81 0.43 2.27
CA SER A 71 11.20 0.62 2.66
C SER A 71 12.15 0.44 1.48
N ALA A 72 13.24 1.22 1.43
CA ALA A 72 14.24 1.15 0.37
C ALA A 72 14.82 -0.26 0.20
N LYS A 73 15.11 -0.95 1.32
CA LYS A 73 15.64 -2.32 1.31
C LYS A 73 14.68 -3.33 0.68
N PHE A 74 13.39 -3.23 0.98
CA PHE A 74 12.39 -4.12 0.37
C PHE A 74 12.21 -3.83 -1.12
N ILE A 75 12.16 -2.55 -1.51
CA ILE A 75 12.07 -2.13 -2.91
C ILE A 75 13.28 -2.62 -3.70
N GLU A 76 14.49 -2.45 -3.16
CA GLU A 76 15.73 -2.93 -3.77
C GLU A 76 15.70 -4.45 -3.95
N TYR A 77 15.36 -5.21 -2.91
CA TYR A 77 15.23 -6.66 -2.96
C TYR A 77 14.25 -7.10 -4.06
N CYS A 78 13.07 -6.48 -4.11
CA CYS A 78 12.07 -6.77 -5.13
C CYS A 78 12.53 -6.38 -6.54
N THR A 79 13.27 -5.29 -6.66
CA THR A 79 13.80 -4.81 -7.95
C THR A 79 14.87 -5.76 -8.50
N GLN A 80 15.77 -6.24 -7.65
CA GLN A 80 16.80 -7.22 -8.03
C GLN A 80 16.19 -8.56 -8.44
N GLY A 81 15.13 -9.01 -7.75
CA GLY A 81 14.42 -10.25 -8.07
C GLY A 81 13.41 -10.14 -9.23
N ALA A 82 13.19 -8.95 -9.79
CA ALA A 82 12.22 -8.76 -10.85
C ALA A 82 12.77 -9.21 -12.21
N THR A 83 11.97 -9.98 -12.94
CA THR A 83 12.27 -10.51 -14.28
C THR A 83 11.30 -9.92 -15.32
N GLY A 84 11.71 -9.89 -16.59
CA GLY A 84 10.92 -9.39 -17.70
C GLY A 84 11.80 -8.97 -18.88
N THR A 85 11.24 -9.00 -20.08
CA THR A 85 11.95 -8.74 -21.35
C THR A 85 12.15 -7.26 -21.66
N SER A 86 11.37 -6.37 -21.01
CA SER A 86 11.49 -4.92 -21.19
C SER A 86 11.56 -4.20 -19.84
N HIS A 87 12.22 -3.03 -19.84
CA HIS A 87 12.28 -2.18 -18.64
C HIS A 87 10.89 -1.76 -18.11
N SER A 88 9.91 -1.65 -18.98
CA SER A 88 8.57 -1.18 -18.62
C SER A 88 7.66 -2.25 -18.01
N HIS A 89 8.03 -3.53 -18.08
CA HIS A 89 7.15 -4.65 -17.69
C HIS A 89 7.86 -5.72 -16.84
N ARG A 90 8.78 -5.31 -15.97
CA ARG A 90 9.44 -6.25 -15.06
C ARG A 90 8.52 -6.57 -13.87
N ARG A 91 8.46 -7.85 -13.51
CA ARG A 91 7.63 -8.36 -12.42
C ARG A 91 8.45 -9.18 -11.45
N ILE A 92 8.16 -9.00 -10.16
CA ILE A 92 8.67 -9.91 -9.14
C ILE A 92 7.72 -11.08 -8.95
N ASN A 93 8.29 -12.30 -8.79
CA ASN A 93 7.50 -13.44 -8.37
C ASN A 93 7.00 -13.23 -6.92
N PRO A 94 5.68 -13.41 -6.67
CA PRO A 94 5.11 -13.28 -5.31
C PRO A 94 5.80 -14.16 -4.27
N GLU A 95 6.19 -15.40 -4.63
CA GLU A 95 6.89 -16.29 -3.71
C GLU A 95 8.26 -15.76 -3.31
N LEU A 96 8.98 -15.15 -4.27
CA LEU A 96 10.26 -14.50 -3.99
C LEU A 96 10.04 -13.25 -3.12
N MET A 97 9.05 -12.42 -3.44
CA MET A 97 8.67 -11.25 -2.63
C MET A 97 8.45 -11.64 -1.17
N MET A 98 7.76 -12.76 -0.92
CA MET A 98 7.43 -13.23 0.43
C MET A 98 8.61 -13.86 1.18
N LYS A 99 9.74 -14.13 0.51
CA LYS A 99 10.98 -14.60 1.16
C LYS A 99 11.85 -13.50 1.72
N PHE A 100 11.42 -12.25 1.61
CA PHE A 100 12.18 -11.13 2.17
C PHE A 100 12.33 -11.28 3.69
N ASP A 101 13.58 -11.31 4.13
CA ASP A 101 13.96 -11.42 5.54
C ASP A 101 14.33 -10.06 6.13
N PHE A 102 13.86 -9.79 7.35
CA PHE A 102 14.13 -8.55 8.04
C PHE A 102 14.20 -8.76 9.56
N PRO A 103 14.94 -7.91 10.28
CA PRO A 103 14.94 -7.94 11.75
C PRO A 103 13.56 -7.55 12.26
N TYR A 104 12.99 -8.35 13.16
CA TYR A 104 11.65 -8.15 13.68
C TYR A 104 11.62 -8.19 15.21
N ASN A 105 10.92 -7.21 15.78
CA ASN A 105 10.53 -7.20 17.19
C ASN A 105 9.05 -6.82 17.27
N SER A 106 8.23 -7.67 17.87
CA SER A 106 6.77 -7.52 17.91
C SER A 106 6.31 -6.25 18.65
N GLU A 107 6.96 -5.91 19.77
CA GLU A 107 6.61 -4.73 20.56
C GLU A 107 6.91 -3.44 19.79
N ILE A 108 8.09 -3.38 19.16
CA ILE A 108 8.47 -2.23 18.35
C ILE A 108 7.54 -2.10 17.13
N ALA A 109 7.23 -3.22 16.47
CA ALA A 109 6.33 -3.22 15.31
C ALA A 109 4.93 -2.73 15.67
N ILE A 110 4.40 -3.09 16.82
CA ILE A 110 3.09 -2.63 17.31
C ILE A 110 3.13 -1.14 17.65
N LYS A 111 4.11 -0.67 18.42
CA LYS A 111 4.26 0.75 18.77
C LYS A 111 4.42 1.62 17.52
N PHE A 112 5.23 1.19 16.58
CA PHE A 112 5.42 1.86 15.30
C PHE A 112 4.13 1.90 14.48
N SER A 113 3.36 0.79 14.43
CA SER A 113 2.09 0.74 13.70
C SER A 113 1.07 1.73 14.23
N LEU A 114 1.00 1.94 15.54
CA LEU A 114 0.10 2.92 16.16
C LEU A 114 0.40 4.35 15.68
N LEU A 115 1.69 4.70 15.53
CA LEU A 115 2.09 6.01 14.98
C LEU A 115 1.68 6.15 13.50
N ILE A 116 1.88 5.10 12.72
CA ILE A 116 1.59 5.09 11.28
C ILE A 116 0.09 5.06 11.01
N GLU A 117 -0.73 4.48 11.89
CA GLU A 117 -2.18 4.39 11.69
C GLU A 117 -2.82 5.78 11.56
N ASN A 118 -2.42 6.74 12.38
CA ASN A 118 -2.89 8.13 12.26
C ASN A 118 -2.55 8.74 10.89
N ILE A 119 -1.34 8.49 10.40
CA ILE A 119 -0.91 8.97 9.07
C ILE A 119 -1.75 8.33 7.97
N ILE A 120 -2.03 7.02 8.06
CA ILE A 120 -2.88 6.31 7.10
C ILE A 120 -4.30 6.88 7.10
N VAL A 121 -4.87 7.18 8.26
CA VAL A 121 -6.20 7.81 8.37
C VAL A 121 -6.21 9.18 7.68
N HIS A 122 -5.22 10.02 7.94
CA HIS A 122 -5.09 11.32 7.28
C HIS A 122 -4.93 11.17 5.76
N LEU A 123 -4.14 10.22 5.30
CA LEU A 123 -3.98 9.93 3.88
C LEU A 123 -5.32 9.57 3.22
N HIS A 124 -6.11 8.70 3.84
CA HIS A 124 -7.42 8.30 3.32
C HIS A 124 -8.40 9.48 3.29
N ASN A 125 -8.41 10.32 4.34
CA ASN A 125 -9.25 11.52 4.38
C ASN A 125 -8.86 12.50 3.26
N ASN A 126 -7.58 12.74 3.04
CA ASN A 126 -7.11 13.61 1.96
C ASN A 126 -7.50 13.07 0.58
N ILE A 127 -7.39 11.75 0.36
CA ILE A 127 -7.83 11.14 -0.90
C ILE A 127 -9.34 11.32 -1.10
N ALA A 128 -10.15 11.14 -0.06
CA ALA A 128 -11.58 11.36 -0.12
C ALA A 128 -11.93 12.82 -0.43
N GLN A 129 -11.26 13.78 0.21
CA GLN A 129 -11.43 15.20 -0.07
C GLN A 129 -11.03 15.56 -1.50
N LEU A 130 -9.90 15.06 -1.99
CA LEU A 130 -9.47 15.27 -3.37
C LEU A 130 -10.51 14.78 -4.37
N LYS A 131 -11.16 13.64 -4.10
CA LYS A 131 -12.23 13.13 -4.95
C LYS A 131 -13.40 14.11 -5.01
N VAL A 132 -13.90 14.57 -3.86
CA VAL A 132 -15.01 15.53 -3.77
C VAL A 132 -14.67 16.84 -4.48
N LEU A 133 -13.48 17.38 -4.23
CA LEU A 133 -13.03 18.63 -4.87
C LEU A 133 -12.90 18.48 -6.39
N THR A 134 -12.46 17.30 -6.86
CA THR A 134 -12.38 17.02 -8.29
C THR A 134 -13.77 16.97 -8.92
N GLU A 135 -14.72 16.30 -8.29
CA GLU A 135 -16.12 16.25 -8.73
C GLU A 135 -16.74 17.66 -8.78
N GLN A 136 -16.55 18.47 -7.73
CA GLN A 136 -17.02 19.86 -7.70
C GLN A 136 -16.38 20.72 -8.82
N ARG A 137 -15.08 20.58 -9.04
CA ARG A 137 -14.40 21.28 -10.15
C ARG A 137 -15.02 20.89 -11.49
N ASP A 138 -15.23 19.61 -11.73
CA ASP A 138 -15.74 19.12 -13.00
C ASP A 138 -17.21 19.52 -13.25
N GLU A 139 -17.99 19.73 -12.19
CA GLU A 139 -19.33 20.28 -12.25
C GLU A 139 -19.33 21.80 -12.51
N LEU A 140 -18.46 22.54 -11.82
CA LEU A 140 -18.45 24.01 -11.89
C LEU A 140 -17.75 24.56 -13.13
N LEU A 141 -16.72 23.89 -13.64
CA LEU A 141 -15.91 24.37 -14.75
C LEU A 141 -16.74 24.63 -16.03
N PRO A 142 -17.67 23.76 -16.48
CA PRO A 142 -18.52 24.03 -17.62
C PRO A 142 -19.46 25.24 -17.40
N LEU A 143 -19.96 25.43 -16.17
CA LEU A 143 -20.86 26.54 -15.82
C LEU A 143 -20.13 27.90 -15.88
N LEU A 144 -18.88 27.93 -15.41
CA LEU A 144 -18.00 29.08 -15.52
C LEU A 144 -17.67 29.41 -16.97
N MET A 145 -17.32 28.38 -17.77
CA MET A 145 -16.96 28.57 -19.18
C MET A 145 -18.15 29.06 -20.02
N ASN A 146 -19.38 28.69 -19.65
CA ASN A 146 -20.60 29.10 -20.34
C ASN A 146 -21.17 30.43 -19.79
N GLY A 147 -20.51 31.08 -18.84
CA GLY A 147 -20.96 32.34 -18.24
C GLY A 147 -22.24 32.20 -17.38
N GLN A 148 -22.59 30.98 -16.95
CA GLN A 148 -23.77 30.71 -16.12
C GLN A 148 -23.55 31.06 -14.66
N ILE A 149 -22.28 31.08 -14.22
CA ILE A 149 -21.86 31.54 -12.91
C ILE A 149 -20.63 32.45 -13.06
N THR A 150 -20.50 33.43 -12.17
CA THR A 150 -19.34 34.33 -12.07
C THR A 150 -18.72 34.20 -10.69
N ILE A 151 -17.40 34.39 -10.61
CA ILE A 151 -16.67 34.46 -9.35
C ILE A 151 -16.57 35.94 -8.99
N GLU A 152 -17.14 36.36 -7.85
CA GLU A 152 -16.95 37.68 -7.26
C GLU A 152 -15.65 37.75 -6.46
#